data_0a5dff52e70745a2896fb7c52748ea11
#
_entry.id   0a5dff52e70745a2896fb7c52748ea11
#
_cell.length_a   1.000
_cell.length_b   1.000
_cell.length_c   1.000
_cell.angle_alpha   90.00
_cell.angle_beta   90.00
_cell.angle_gamma   90.00
#
_symmetry.space_group_name_H-M   'P 1'
#
loop_
_entity.id
_entity.type
_entity.pdbx_description
1 polymer ?
#
loop_
_entity_poly.entity_id
_entity_poly.type
_entity_poly.pdbx_seq_one_letter_code
_entity_poly.pdbx_strand_id
1 'polypeptide(L)'
;MMPQHSPAPSAWRRIQTAWGLPDLAGKGRFVTANLIDSLGNGLVVAFTVVFFVKTTSLSLVAVGTALTIGQLLVLPFPLFIGRLLDKYGPRTVVAAGNWISVAGFIGFLFSHAAWQIVLWQFVVQLGSTAFWMGNSPLTVLVARGVERARWFGFVRAVRNVGVGFGGAASAVALSIGTVAGLRAVMVVNVVTFAVAGWLVITLRGADTSEAAGAGPAELKPAEPKPAEPKSAEPERAAGDTTGQPSGGYRTVLKDTRYLRLVATNISFVFASTVITVLLAVYAVDNLDVGAWIVGVFVVLNAVMVALLQTLASRWIEARSPVTVLVLALLFNAAAFVVFGTLLVLPGWAVIAGLLIAMVLYTVAEILSSPPTSELSVVMAPEHLRGRYLGVYQLSWSIGGAVAPALLTALLEGGAALPWVFLAAISVLAVPLVIGLDRRPAVTSEVAPAGDVAPVEQFDGDPVG
;
A
#
# COMPACT_ATOMS: atom_id res chain seq x y z
N MET A 1 -24.85 31.85 33.72
CA MET A 1 -24.05 30.97 32.85
C MET A 1 -23.97 31.62 31.49
N MET A 2 -22.85 32.28 31.18
CA MET A 2 -22.65 32.87 29.83
C MET A 2 -22.28 31.75 28.87
N PRO A 3 -22.83 31.71 27.63
CA PRO A 3 -22.40 30.73 26.62
C PRO A 3 -20.97 31.06 26.21
N GLN A 4 -20.07 30.09 26.41
CA GLN A 4 -18.69 30.18 25.90
C GLN A 4 -18.77 30.16 24.36
N HIS A 5 -18.53 31.29 23.72
CA HIS A 5 -18.34 31.38 22.28
C HIS A 5 -17.07 30.58 21.92
N SER A 6 -17.24 29.39 21.36
CA SER A 6 -16.15 28.67 20.69
C SER A 6 -15.62 29.54 19.56
N PRO A 7 -14.32 29.84 19.51
CA PRO A 7 -13.75 30.64 18.44
C PRO A 7 -14.03 29.98 17.08
N ALA A 8 -14.43 30.80 16.10
CA ALA A 8 -14.71 30.34 14.76
C ALA A 8 -13.50 29.56 14.20
N PRO A 9 -13.70 28.40 13.53
CA PRO A 9 -12.58 27.59 13.04
C PRO A 9 -11.74 28.42 12.08
N SER A 10 -10.40 28.36 12.26
CA SER A 10 -9.43 29.06 11.40
C SER A 10 -9.67 28.72 9.91
N ALA A 11 -9.34 29.66 9.01
CA ALA A 11 -9.48 29.42 7.57
C ALA A 11 -8.81 28.11 7.13
N TRP A 12 -7.68 27.77 7.75
CA TRP A 12 -6.99 26.50 7.52
C TRP A 12 -7.84 25.29 7.92
N ARG A 13 -8.49 25.29 9.07
CA ARG A 13 -9.39 24.20 9.48
C ARG A 13 -10.58 24.04 8.53
N ARG A 14 -11.10 25.12 7.96
CA ARG A 14 -12.18 25.06 6.95
C ARG A 14 -11.67 24.39 5.67
N ILE A 15 -10.46 24.69 5.22
CA ILE A 15 -9.82 24.05 4.06
C ILE A 15 -9.58 22.56 4.36
N GLN A 16 -9.00 22.22 5.51
CA GLN A 16 -8.78 20.83 5.91
C GLN A 16 -10.07 20.00 5.88
N THR A 17 -11.14 20.54 6.48
CA THR A 17 -12.43 19.83 6.48
C THR A 17 -13.05 19.76 5.09
N ALA A 18 -12.99 20.81 4.28
CA ALA A 18 -13.53 20.82 2.93
C ALA A 18 -12.84 19.81 2.01
N TRP A 19 -11.50 19.71 2.09
CA TRP A 19 -10.70 18.83 1.24
C TRP A 19 -10.45 17.44 1.83
N GLY A 20 -10.97 17.14 3.02
CA GLY A 20 -10.76 15.84 3.67
C GLY A 20 -9.31 15.57 4.08
N LEU A 21 -8.52 16.63 4.32
CA LEU A 21 -7.13 16.49 4.74
C LEU A 21 -7.07 15.99 6.20
N PRO A 22 -6.14 15.07 6.53
CA PRO A 22 -5.92 14.65 7.92
C PRO A 22 -5.30 15.78 8.75
N ASP A 23 -5.26 15.61 10.07
CA ASP A 23 -4.54 16.55 10.94
C ASP A 23 -3.03 16.44 10.74
N LEU A 24 -2.44 17.49 10.16
CA LEU A 24 -1.02 17.56 9.82
C LEU A 24 -0.15 18.09 10.97
N ALA A 25 -0.74 18.50 12.11
CA ALA A 25 0.01 19.07 13.22
C ALA A 25 1.06 18.09 13.75
N GLY A 26 2.32 18.52 13.77
CA GLY A 26 3.46 17.69 14.18
C GLY A 26 3.89 16.59 13.19
N LYS A 27 3.16 16.36 12.08
CA LYS A 27 3.40 15.27 11.13
C LYS A 27 4.19 15.70 9.88
N GLY A 28 4.66 16.94 9.83
CA GLY A 28 5.33 17.51 8.66
C GLY A 28 6.52 16.69 8.18
N ARG A 29 7.34 16.14 9.08
CA ARG A 29 8.50 15.30 8.71
C ARG A 29 8.09 14.03 7.97
N PHE A 30 7.01 13.37 8.40
CA PHE A 30 6.49 12.17 7.73
C PHE A 30 5.98 12.47 6.32
N VAL A 31 5.23 13.57 6.18
CA VAL A 31 4.69 14.02 4.88
C VAL A 31 5.84 14.39 3.93
N THR A 32 6.80 15.18 4.41
CA THR A 32 7.97 15.61 3.62
C THR A 32 8.84 14.41 3.23
N ALA A 33 9.04 13.43 4.11
CA ALA A 33 9.78 12.21 3.79
C ALA A 33 9.11 11.45 2.64
N ASN A 34 7.78 11.26 2.68
CA ASN A 34 7.04 10.60 1.61
C ASN A 34 7.07 11.39 0.29
N LEU A 35 7.00 12.73 0.35
CA LEU A 35 7.09 13.58 -0.84
C LEU A 35 8.48 13.47 -1.50
N ILE A 36 9.55 13.60 -0.72
CA ILE A 36 10.93 13.56 -1.21
C ILE A 36 11.29 12.16 -1.74
N ASP A 37 10.90 11.09 -1.02
CA ASP A 37 11.08 9.72 -1.50
C ASP A 37 10.38 9.49 -2.84
N SER A 38 9.14 9.94 -2.98
CA SER A 38 8.38 9.77 -4.21
C SER A 38 8.89 10.62 -5.37
N LEU A 39 9.46 11.81 -5.08
CA LEU A 39 10.15 12.63 -6.07
C LEU A 39 11.37 11.87 -6.62
N GLY A 40 12.17 11.24 -5.75
CA GLY A 40 13.28 10.38 -6.14
C GLY A 40 12.83 9.20 -7.02
N ASN A 41 11.75 8.53 -6.62
CA ASN A 41 11.17 7.46 -7.44
C ASN A 41 10.76 7.97 -8.84
N GLY A 42 10.12 9.14 -8.91
CA GLY A 42 9.74 9.75 -10.19
C GLY A 42 10.92 10.07 -11.10
N LEU A 43 12.06 10.52 -10.52
CA LEU A 43 13.27 10.80 -11.28
C LEU A 43 13.80 9.56 -12.03
N VAL A 44 13.65 8.36 -11.48
CA VAL A 44 14.33 7.15 -12.02
C VAL A 44 13.43 6.24 -12.87
N VAL A 45 12.11 6.37 -12.82
CA VAL A 45 11.17 5.43 -13.50
C VAL A 45 11.46 5.29 -14.99
N ALA A 46 11.59 6.39 -15.73
CA ALA A 46 11.88 6.35 -17.16
C ALA A 46 13.37 6.56 -17.49
N PHE A 47 14.15 6.90 -16.49
CA PHE A 47 15.51 7.40 -16.63
C PHE A 47 16.56 6.29 -16.62
N THR A 48 16.37 5.26 -15.79
CA THR A 48 17.41 4.26 -15.48
C THR A 48 17.94 3.54 -16.70
N VAL A 49 17.07 3.12 -17.62
CA VAL A 49 17.47 2.44 -18.85
C VAL A 49 18.30 3.36 -19.75
N VAL A 50 17.83 4.60 -19.95
CA VAL A 50 18.52 5.59 -20.79
C VAL A 50 19.86 5.97 -20.17
N PHE A 51 19.92 6.11 -18.84
CA PHE A 51 21.15 6.36 -18.12
C PHE A 51 22.23 5.32 -18.47
N PHE A 52 21.94 4.03 -18.32
CA PHE A 52 22.92 2.97 -18.61
C PHE A 52 23.27 2.87 -20.08
N VAL A 53 22.31 2.99 -21.00
CA VAL A 53 22.59 2.97 -22.45
C VAL A 53 23.49 4.14 -22.87
N LYS A 54 23.38 5.31 -22.23
CA LYS A 54 24.20 6.49 -22.53
C LYS A 54 25.54 6.54 -21.78
N THR A 55 25.64 5.89 -20.62
CA THR A 55 26.87 5.93 -19.78
C THR A 55 27.74 4.69 -19.85
N THR A 56 27.25 3.60 -20.46
CA THR A 56 28.00 2.36 -20.65
C THR A 56 28.05 1.98 -22.13
N SER A 57 28.90 1.00 -22.47
CA SER A 57 28.97 0.41 -23.84
C SER A 57 28.01 -0.76 -24.03
N LEU A 58 27.07 -0.99 -23.09
CA LEU A 58 26.15 -2.11 -23.13
C LEU A 58 24.99 -1.86 -24.10
N SER A 59 24.53 -2.91 -24.76
CA SER A 59 23.33 -2.86 -25.59
C SER A 59 22.07 -2.65 -24.74
N LEU A 60 21.01 -2.10 -25.33
CA LEU A 60 19.70 -1.93 -24.69
C LEU A 60 19.18 -3.25 -24.08
N VAL A 61 19.35 -4.36 -24.82
CA VAL A 61 18.93 -5.70 -24.35
C VAL A 61 19.74 -6.13 -23.12
N ALA A 62 21.08 -5.92 -23.12
CA ALA A 62 21.91 -6.27 -21.98
C ALA A 62 21.53 -5.46 -20.73
N VAL A 63 21.26 -4.16 -20.89
CA VAL A 63 20.80 -3.29 -19.78
C VAL A 63 19.45 -3.75 -19.26
N GLY A 64 18.46 -3.96 -20.16
CA GLY A 64 17.12 -4.41 -19.78
C GLY A 64 17.13 -5.76 -19.05
N THR A 65 17.91 -6.72 -19.57
CA THR A 65 18.09 -8.05 -18.95
C THR A 65 18.73 -7.93 -17.56
N ALA A 66 19.79 -7.11 -17.42
CA ALA A 66 20.46 -6.92 -16.14
C ALA A 66 19.51 -6.31 -15.09
N LEU A 67 18.73 -5.28 -15.45
CA LEU A 67 17.74 -4.68 -14.56
C LEU A 67 16.65 -5.70 -14.16
N THR A 68 16.17 -6.50 -15.11
CA THR A 68 15.16 -7.53 -14.85
C THR A 68 15.68 -8.61 -13.91
N ILE A 69 16.89 -9.13 -14.12
CA ILE A 69 17.51 -10.13 -13.23
C ILE A 69 17.64 -9.54 -11.81
N GLY A 70 18.16 -8.31 -11.67
CA GLY A 70 18.31 -7.66 -10.36
C GLY A 70 16.97 -7.50 -9.64
N GLN A 71 15.87 -7.22 -10.35
CA GLN A 71 14.53 -7.16 -9.80
C GLN A 71 14.00 -8.53 -9.37
N LEU A 72 14.22 -9.58 -10.17
CA LEU A 72 13.76 -10.93 -9.85
C LEU A 72 14.47 -11.53 -8.64
N LEU A 73 15.74 -11.20 -8.42
CA LEU A 73 16.49 -11.66 -7.25
C LEU A 73 15.90 -11.22 -5.91
N VAL A 74 15.09 -10.15 -5.90
CA VAL A 74 14.44 -9.64 -4.67
C VAL A 74 13.19 -10.42 -4.30
N LEU A 75 12.60 -11.23 -5.19
CA LEU A 75 11.33 -11.92 -4.96
C LEU A 75 11.23 -12.65 -3.60
N PRO A 76 12.26 -13.37 -3.10
CA PRO A 76 12.15 -14.06 -1.80
C PRO A 76 12.31 -13.13 -0.58
N PHE A 77 12.83 -11.91 -0.77
CA PHE A 77 13.24 -11.03 0.34
C PHE A 77 12.09 -10.41 1.14
N PRO A 78 10.88 -10.19 0.63
CA PRO A 78 9.76 -9.75 1.47
C PRO A 78 9.55 -10.59 2.72
N LEU A 79 9.81 -11.91 2.64
CA LEU A 79 9.71 -12.81 3.79
C LEU A 79 10.79 -12.55 4.86
N PHE A 80 12.01 -12.17 4.45
CA PHE A 80 13.08 -11.80 5.38
C PHE A 80 12.84 -10.41 5.98
N ILE A 81 12.46 -9.44 5.14
CA ILE A 81 12.14 -8.07 5.56
C ILE A 81 10.98 -8.08 6.55
N GLY A 82 9.98 -8.97 6.37
CA GLY A 82 8.88 -9.13 7.30
C GLY A 82 9.34 -9.45 8.73
N ARG A 83 10.34 -10.34 8.89
CA ARG A 83 10.93 -10.64 10.21
C ARG A 83 11.68 -9.43 10.78
N LEU A 84 12.39 -8.68 9.93
CA LEU A 84 13.09 -7.47 10.36
C LEU A 84 12.09 -6.40 10.80
N LEU A 85 10.94 -6.30 10.11
CA LEU A 85 9.87 -5.38 10.44
C LEU A 85 9.25 -5.70 11.80
N ASP A 86 9.00 -7.00 12.09
CA ASP A 86 8.51 -7.45 13.40
C ASP A 86 9.53 -7.14 14.51
N LYS A 87 10.84 -7.27 14.24
CA LYS A 87 11.89 -7.10 15.24
C LYS A 87 12.26 -5.63 15.49
N TYR A 88 12.37 -4.82 14.44
CA TYR A 88 12.94 -3.46 14.52
C TYR A 88 11.91 -2.36 14.33
N GLY A 89 10.67 -2.71 14.00
CA GLY A 89 9.58 -1.78 13.76
C GLY A 89 9.64 -1.04 12.41
N PRO A 90 8.52 -0.41 12.02
CA PRO A 90 8.38 0.17 10.68
C PRO A 90 9.29 1.38 10.43
N ARG A 91 9.52 2.22 11.42
CA ARG A 91 10.40 3.40 11.29
C ARG A 91 11.82 3.00 10.89
N THR A 92 12.40 2.02 11.58
CA THR A 92 13.76 1.55 11.31
C THR A 92 13.87 0.89 9.95
N VAL A 93 12.89 0.06 9.57
CA VAL A 93 12.89 -0.66 8.30
C VAL A 93 12.72 0.31 7.12
N VAL A 94 11.83 1.32 7.21
CA VAL A 94 11.67 2.35 6.18
C VAL A 94 12.95 3.17 6.01
N ALA A 95 13.55 3.62 7.12
CA ALA A 95 14.81 4.38 7.06
C ALA A 95 15.94 3.54 6.47
N ALA A 96 16.11 2.28 6.91
CA ALA A 96 17.10 1.36 6.35
C ALA A 96 16.84 1.12 4.86
N GLY A 97 15.60 0.96 4.43
CA GLY A 97 15.21 0.83 3.03
C GLY A 97 15.72 1.98 2.18
N ASN A 98 15.49 3.23 2.64
CA ASN A 98 15.99 4.41 1.95
C ASN A 98 17.53 4.45 1.88
N TRP A 99 18.25 4.11 2.98
CA TRP A 99 19.70 4.07 2.98
C TRP A 99 20.28 2.95 2.11
N ILE A 100 19.62 1.80 2.03
CA ILE A 100 19.96 0.72 1.10
C ILE A 100 19.79 1.21 -0.35
N SER A 101 18.69 1.93 -0.65
CA SER A 101 18.48 2.53 -1.98
C SER A 101 19.56 3.56 -2.31
N VAL A 102 19.99 4.39 -1.36
CA VAL A 102 21.13 5.32 -1.52
C VAL A 102 22.37 4.56 -1.97
N ALA A 103 22.73 3.46 -1.28
CA ALA A 103 23.89 2.65 -1.65
C ALA A 103 23.75 2.08 -3.07
N GLY A 104 22.56 1.58 -3.43
CA GLY A 104 22.28 1.06 -4.76
C GLY A 104 22.41 2.12 -5.87
N PHE A 105 21.85 3.32 -5.67
CA PHE A 105 21.95 4.41 -6.66
C PHE A 105 23.37 5.00 -6.75
N ILE A 106 24.13 5.03 -5.65
CA ILE A 106 25.57 5.33 -5.70
C ILE A 106 26.27 4.27 -6.55
N GLY A 107 25.97 2.99 -6.36
CA GLY A 107 26.53 1.91 -7.16
C GLY A 107 26.20 2.05 -8.66
N PHE A 108 25.02 2.54 -9.02
CA PHE A 108 24.66 2.82 -10.41
C PHE A 108 25.59 3.85 -11.08
N LEU A 109 26.03 4.88 -10.34
CA LEU A 109 26.95 5.90 -10.87
C LEU A 109 28.31 5.33 -11.30
N PHE A 110 28.74 4.21 -10.72
CA PHE A 110 30.02 3.56 -10.96
C PHE A 110 29.89 2.26 -11.75
N SER A 111 28.70 1.91 -12.23
CA SER A 111 28.46 0.68 -12.98
C SER A 111 28.87 0.83 -14.45
N HIS A 112 29.70 -0.09 -14.92
CA HIS A 112 30.15 -0.16 -16.31
C HIS A 112 29.90 -1.54 -16.95
N ALA A 113 29.60 -2.57 -16.17
CA ALA A 113 29.35 -3.94 -16.62
C ALA A 113 27.95 -4.42 -16.22
N ALA A 114 27.37 -5.34 -17.01
CA ALA A 114 26.02 -5.86 -16.77
C ALA A 114 25.85 -6.49 -15.38
N TRP A 115 26.83 -7.23 -14.89
CA TRP A 115 26.75 -7.84 -13.55
C TRP A 115 26.69 -6.79 -12.42
N GLN A 116 27.32 -5.63 -12.59
CA GLN A 116 27.24 -4.51 -11.62
C GLN A 116 25.83 -3.93 -11.63
N ILE A 117 25.22 -3.79 -12.81
CA ILE A 117 23.83 -3.34 -12.93
C ILE A 117 22.89 -4.33 -12.21
N VAL A 118 23.08 -5.64 -12.40
CA VAL A 118 22.31 -6.68 -11.68
C VAL A 118 22.43 -6.50 -10.16
N LEU A 119 23.69 -6.39 -9.67
CA LEU A 119 23.96 -6.25 -8.24
C LEU A 119 23.30 -5.01 -7.64
N TRP A 120 23.51 -3.86 -8.25
CA TRP A 120 23.00 -2.61 -7.69
C TRP A 120 21.49 -2.44 -7.90
N GLN A 121 20.93 -2.99 -8.97
CA GLN A 121 19.47 -3.09 -9.13
C GLN A 121 18.85 -3.96 -8.04
N PHE A 122 19.48 -5.09 -7.71
CA PHE A 122 19.05 -5.91 -6.58
C PHE A 122 19.05 -5.10 -5.28
N VAL A 123 20.12 -4.33 -5.00
CA VAL A 123 20.22 -3.49 -3.79
C VAL A 123 19.15 -2.40 -3.77
N VAL A 124 18.92 -1.70 -4.89
CA VAL A 124 17.84 -0.70 -5.01
C VAL A 124 16.47 -1.32 -4.74
N GLN A 125 16.19 -2.47 -5.35
CA GLN A 125 14.89 -3.14 -5.18
C GLN A 125 14.69 -3.71 -3.77
N LEU A 126 15.77 -4.14 -3.13
CA LEU A 126 15.74 -4.55 -1.72
C LEU A 126 15.34 -3.36 -0.82
N GLY A 127 15.96 -2.21 -1.02
CA GLY A 127 15.65 -0.97 -0.31
C GLY A 127 14.20 -0.52 -0.56
N SER A 128 13.76 -0.54 -1.81
CA SER A 128 12.38 -0.22 -2.21
C SER A 128 11.37 -1.16 -1.54
N THR A 129 11.64 -2.46 -1.53
CA THR A 129 10.76 -3.46 -0.88
C THR A 129 10.67 -3.21 0.63
N ALA A 130 11.78 -2.91 1.29
CA ALA A 130 11.79 -2.57 2.71
C ALA A 130 10.98 -1.29 3.00
N PHE A 131 11.11 -0.27 2.16
CA PHE A 131 10.32 0.96 2.24
C PHE A 131 8.83 0.65 2.14
N TRP A 132 8.38 -0.04 1.09
CA TRP A 132 6.96 -0.30 0.87
C TRP A 132 6.33 -1.16 1.97
N MET A 133 7.05 -2.17 2.46
CA MET A 133 6.59 -3.01 3.56
C MET A 133 6.44 -2.23 4.88
N GLY A 134 7.35 -1.29 5.14
CA GLY A 134 7.34 -0.50 6.37
C GLY A 134 6.45 0.75 6.31
N ASN A 135 6.20 1.32 5.12
CA ASN A 135 5.50 2.60 4.98
C ASN A 135 4.02 2.54 5.38
N SER A 136 3.32 1.43 5.08
CA SER A 136 1.92 1.25 5.49
C SER A 136 1.76 1.18 7.02
N PRO A 137 2.48 0.31 7.76
CA PRO A 137 2.42 0.32 9.22
C PRO A 137 2.95 1.62 9.84
N LEU A 138 3.93 2.30 9.23
CA LEU A 138 4.37 3.62 9.66
C LEU A 138 3.25 4.66 9.53
N THR A 139 2.47 4.61 8.44
CA THR A 139 1.28 5.44 8.25
C THR A 139 0.24 5.19 9.34
N VAL A 140 0.01 3.93 9.73
CA VAL A 140 -0.92 3.58 10.83
C VAL A 140 -0.45 4.13 12.17
N LEU A 141 0.86 4.14 12.44
CA LEU A 141 1.42 4.74 13.66
C LEU A 141 1.26 6.28 13.70
N VAL A 142 1.28 6.93 12.55
CA VAL A 142 1.07 8.39 12.42
C VAL A 142 -0.42 8.75 12.48
N ALA A 143 -1.28 7.90 11.93
CA ALA A 143 -2.72 8.10 11.85
C ALA A 143 -3.41 7.78 13.18
N ARG A 144 -4.28 8.69 13.66
CA ARG A 144 -5.06 8.49 14.89
C ARG A 144 -6.48 8.00 14.58
N GLY A 145 -6.88 6.88 15.18
CA GLY A 145 -8.26 6.40 15.20
C GLY A 145 -8.91 6.29 13.82
N VAL A 146 -10.02 6.98 13.64
CA VAL A 146 -10.86 6.95 12.42
C VAL A 146 -10.24 7.64 11.21
N GLU A 147 -9.17 8.41 11.36
CA GLU A 147 -8.54 9.16 10.25
C GLU A 147 -7.59 8.31 9.38
N ARG A 148 -7.48 7.00 9.64
CA ARG A 148 -6.53 6.11 8.90
C ARG A 148 -6.73 6.15 7.41
N ALA A 149 -7.97 6.02 6.93
CA ALA A 149 -8.26 6.05 5.49
C ALA A 149 -7.86 7.40 4.85
N ARG A 150 -8.08 8.53 5.56
CA ARG A 150 -7.61 9.86 5.11
C ARG A 150 -6.11 9.93 5.01
N TRP A 151 -5.38 9.39 6.00
CA TRP A 151 -3.91 9.35 5.97
C TRP A 151 -3.38 8.52 4.80
N PHE A 152 -3.94 7.34 4.54
CA PHE A 152 -3.55 6.54 3.38
C PHE A 152 -3.84 7.27 2.06
N GLY A 153 -5.01 7.87 1.93
CA GLY A 153 -5.37 8.67 0.76
C GLY A 153 -4.47 9.89 0.58
N PHE A 154 -4.20 10.63 1.66
CA PHE A 154 -3.34 11.80 1.64
C PHE A 154 -1.89 11.45 1.29
N VAL A 155 -1.30 10.43 1.91
CA VAL A 155 0.05 9.95 1.59
C VAL A 155 0.13 9.54 0.12
N ARG A 156 -0.89 8.83 -0.40
CA ARG A 156 -0.93 8.47 -1.82
C ARG A 156 -0.97 9.70 -2.73
N ALA A 157 -1.80 10.71 -2.43
CA ALA A 157 -1.84 11.96 -3.20
C ALA A 157 -0.50 12.67 -3.17
N VAL A 158 0.12 12.82 -2.00
CA VAL A 158 1.46 13.42 -1.84
C VAL A 158 2.51 12.67 -2.66
N ARG A 159 2.48 11.34 -2.65
CA ARG A 159 3.41 10.50 -3.41
C ARG A 159 3.20 10.65 -4.92
N ASN A 160 1.96 10.70 -5.40
CA ASN A 160 1.68 10.92 -6.83
C ASN A 160 2.17 12.29 -7.30
N VAL A 161 2.01 13.33 -6.48
CA VAL A 161 2.56 14.67 -6.74
C VAL A 161 4.09 14.59 -6.83
N GLY A 162 4.75 13.92 -5.89
CA GLY A 162 6.21 13.74 -5.89
C GLY A 162 6.70 13.01 -7.14
N VAL A 163 6.06 11.87 -7.49
CA VAL A 163 6.40 11.10 -8.71
C VAL A 163 6.20 11.96 -9.97
N GLY A 164 5.11 12.75 -10.04
CA GLY A 164 4.84 13.64 -11.15
C GLY A 164 5.93 14.70 -11.34
N PHE A 165 6.32 15.39 -10.27
CA PHE A 165 7.41 16.37 -10.32
C PHE A 165 8.76 15.73 -10.64
N GLY A 166 9.07 14.57 -10.06
CA GLY A 166 10.29 13.81 -10.36
C GLY A 166 10.35 13.38 -11.82
N GLY A 167 9.24 12.83 -12.35
CA GLY A 167 9.13 12.45 -13.75
C GLY A 167 9.29 13.63 -14.72
N ALA A 168 8.68 14.78 -14.41
CA ALA A 168 8.85 16.00 -15.20
C ALA A 168 10.31 16.48 -15.20
N ALA A 169 10.96 16.50 -14.04
CA ALA A 169 12.36 16.87 -13.93
C ALA A 169 13.27 15.89 -14.70
N SER A 170 12.98 14.60 -14.65
CA SER A 170 13.66 13.58 -15.42
C SER A 170 13.50 13.79 -16.94
N ALA A 171 12.29 14.10 -17.41
CA ALA A 171 12.01 14.37 -18.82
C ALA A 171 12.81 15.57 -19.34
N VAL A 172 12.89 16.65 -18.54
CA VAL A 172 13.74 17.82 -18.88
C VAL A 172 15.21 17.42 -18.97
N ALA A 173 15.73 16.65 -18.02
CA ALA A 173 17.13 16.21 -18.05
C ALA A 173 17.43 15.30 -19.25
N LEU A 174 16.49 14.42 -19.63
CA LEU A 174 16.60 13.56 -20.80
C LEU A 174 16.58 14.38 -22.11
N SER A 175 15.80 15.47 -22.18
CA SER A 175 15.77 16.34 -23.36
C SER A 175 17.10 17.09 -23.58
N ILE A 176 17.83 17.44 -22.51
CA ILE A 176 19.18 18.02 -22.58
C ILE A 176 20.18 16.98 -23.08
N GLY A 177 20.01 15.71 -22.74
CA GLY A 177 20.71 14.56 -23.34
C GLY A 177 22.21 14.42 -23.03
N THR A 178 22.78 15.29 -22.17
CA THR A 178 24.20 15.23 -21.80
C THR A 178 24.46 14.17 -20.71
N VAL A 179 25.59 13.45 -20.82
CA VAL A 179 25.98 12.46 -19.79
C VAL A 179 26.17 13.12 -18.42
N ALA A 180 26.68 14.35 -18.38
CA ALA A 180 26.82 15.12 -17.13
C ALA A 180 25.44 15.42 -16.51
N GLY A 181 24.44 15.81 -17.30
CA GLY A 181 23.07 16.03 -16.85
C GLY A 181 22.43 14.74 -16.30
N LEU A 182 22.64 13.62 -16.99
CA LEU A 182 22.16 12.32 -16.54
C LEU A 182 22.77 11.91 -15.19
N ARG A 183 24.08 12.11 -15.01
CA ARG A 183 24.74 11.85 -13.72
C ARG A 183 24.25 12.78 -12.62
N ALA A 184 24.02 14.06 -12.93
CA ALA A 184 23.48 15.03 -11.98
C ALA A 184 22.08 14.59 -11.47
N VAL A 185 21.18 14.15 -12.34
CA VAL A 185 19.86 13.60 -11.93
C VAL A 185 20.03 12.40 -11.01
N MET A 186 20.95 11.48 -11.30
CA MET A 186 21.23 10.34 -10.44
C MET A 186 21.74 10.77 -9.05
N VAL A 187 22.62 11.79 -9.00
CA VAL A 187 23.11 12.36 -7.72
C VAL A 187 21.97 13.03 -6.95
N VAL A 188 21.11 13.82 -7.61
CA VAL A 188 19.90 14.40 -6.98
C VAL A 188 19.03 13.27 -6.42
N ASN A 189 18.85 12.18 -7.15
CA ASN A 189 18.09 11.04 -6.67
C ASN A 189 18.70 10.39 -5.41
N VAL A 190 20.03 10.21 -5.37
CA VAL A 190 20.74 9.74 -4.16
C VAL A 190 20.44 10.66 -2.97
N VAL A 191 20.50 11.99 -3.18
CA VAL A 191 20.23 12.99 -2.13
C VAL A 191 18.78 12.91 -1.66
N THR A 192 17.80 12.75 -2.56
CA THR A 192 16.38 12.62 -2.16
C THR A 192 16.16 11.42 -1.25
N PHE A 193 16.69 10.24 -1.59
CA PHE A 193 16.58 9.06 -0.72
C PHE A 193 17.32 9.22 0.61
N ALA A 194 18.51 9.85 0.61
CA ALA A 194 19.25 10.13 1.84
C ALA A 194 18.48 11.07 2.78
N VAL A 195 17.91 12.16 2.24
CA VAL A 195 17.08 13.10 3.00
C VAL A 195 15.80 12.41 3.50
N ALA A 196 15.12 11.63 2.67
CA ALA A 196 13.93 10.89 3.08
C ALA A 196 14.27 9.91 4.22
N GLY A 197 15.34 9.14 4.11
CA GLY A 197 15.80 8.22 5.16
C GLY A 197 16.14 8.95 6.47
N TRP A 198 16.82 10.09 6.37
CA TRP A 198 17.14 10.92 7.54
C TRP A 198 15.88 11.50 8.20
N LEU A 199 14.92 11.99 7.43
CA LEU A 199 13.66 12.50 7.97
C LEU A 199 12.89 11.39 8.70
N VAL A 200 12.83 10.18 8.15
CA VAL A 200 12.16 9.05 8.79
C VAL A 200 12.85 8.64 10.09
N ILE A 201 14.18 8.54 10.11
CA ILE A 201 14.90 8.13 11.34
C ILE A 201 14.80 9.19 12.45
N THR A 202 14.60 10.46 12.09
CA THR A 202 14.44 11.57 13.03
C THR A 202 12.99 11.83 13.46
N LEU A 203 12.02 11.02 13.03
CA LEU A 203 10.65 11.08 13.56
C LEU A 203 10.70 10.88 15.08
N ARG A 204 10.16 11.82 15.87
CA ARG A 204 10.20 11.75 17.31
C ARG A 204 9.15 10.76 17.84
N GLY A 205 9.42 10.11 18.97
CA GLY A 205 8.52 9.14 19.60
C GLY A 205 7.12 9.68 19.94
N ALA A 206 7.00 11.01 20.17
CA ALA A 206 5.71 11.67 20.34
C ALA A 206 4.82 11.62 19.07
N ASP A 207 5.45 11.49 17.89
CA ASP A 207 4.73 11.34 16.61
C ASP A 207 4.22 9.90 16.40
N THR A 208 4.72 8.94 17.19
CA THR A 208 4.44 7.50 17.02
C THR A 208 3.97 6.79 18.31
N SER A 209 4.17 7.38 19.52
CA SER A 209 4.05 6.66 20.81
C SER A 209 2.63 6.61 21.41
N GLU A 210 1.73 7.52 21.05
CA GLU A 210 0.36 7.49 21.60
C GLU A 210 -0.55 6.44 20.92
N ALA A 211 -0.12 5.86 19.81
CA ALA A 211 -0.87 4.82 19.11
C ALA A 211 -0.66 3.42 19.70
N ALA A 212 0.43 3.21 20.45
CA ALA A 212 0.74 1.92 21.09
C ALA A 212 -0.10 1.67 22.37
N GLY A 213 -0.75 2.71 22.90
CA GLY A 213 -1.59 2.62 24.10
C GLY A 213 -3.09 2.50 23.86
N ALA A 214 -3.55 2.68 22.63
CA ALA A 214 -4.96 2.51 22.29
C ALA A 214 -5.19 1.09 21.75
N GLY A 215 -5.36 0.14 22.67
CA GLY A 215 -6.01 -1.14 22.37
C GLY A 215 -7.38 -0.90 21.71
N PRO A 216 -8.00 -1.91 21.09
CA PRO A 216 -9.30 -1.76 20.44
C PRO A 216 -10.25 -1.11 21.43
N ALA A 217 -10.88 -0.01 21.00
CA ALA A 217 -11.91 0.67 21.79
C ALA A 217 -13.00 -0.35 22.11
N GLU A 218 -12.93 -0.89 23.31
CA GLU A 218 -14.01 -1.62 23.94
C GLU A 218 -15.20 -0.68 24.01
N LEU A 219 -16.24 -0.95 23.27
CA LEU A 219 -17.56 -0.39 23.49
C LEU A 219 -17.99 -0.85 24.88
N LYS A 220 -17.73 -0.03 25.91
CA LYS A 220 -18.25 -0.27 27.26
C LYS A 220 -19.76 -0.17 27.21
N PRO A 221 -20.51 -1.21 27.60
CA PRO A 221 -21.90 -1.07 28.03
C PRO A 221 -21.91 -0.25 29.34
N ALA A 222 -22.96 0.53 29.52
CA ALA A 222 -23.17 1.40 30.67
C ALA A 222 -22.98 0.67 32.02
N GLU A 223 -22.19 1.27 32.91
CA GLU A 223 -21.94 0.76 34.27
C GLU A 223 -23.17 0.79 35.16
N PRO A 224 -23.38 -0.24 35.99
CA PRO A 224 -24.02 -0.09 37.30
C PRO A 224 -22.97 0.20 38.36
N LYS A 225 -23.38 1.06 39.33
CA LYS A 225 -22.61 1.64 40.44
C LYS A 225 -21.97 0.63 41.40
N PRO A 226 -21.01 1.06 42.23
CA PRO A 226 -19.97 0.24 42.86
C PRO A 226 -20.42 -0.41 44.17
N ALA A 227 -19.89 -1.59 44.44
CA ALA A 227 -19.83 -2.20 45.79
C ALA A 227 -18.37 -2.27 46.24
N GLU A 228 -18.19 -2.01 47.54
CA GLU A 228 -16.96 -1.80 48.30
C GLU A 228 -15.98 -3.00 48.38
N PRO A 229 -14.78 -2.78 48.94
CA PRO A 229 -13.63 -3.64 48.71
C PRO A 229 -13.49 -4.79 49.72
N LYS A 230 -12.97 -5.92 49.29
CA LYS A 230 -12.39 -6.93 50.20
C LYS A 230 -10.98 -7.34 49.78
N SER A 231 -10.09 -6.97 50.69
CA SER A 231 -8.89 -7.65 51.20
C SER A 231 -7.96 -8.40 50.23
N ALA A 232 -6.73 -7.98 50.34
CA ALA A 232 -5.49 -8.54 49.83
C ALA A 232 -5.27 -10.01 50.22
N GLU A 233 -4.69 -10.77 49.27
CA GLU A 233 -3.73 -11.85 49.54
C GLU A 233 -2.79 -12.06 48.33
N PRO A 234 -1.65 -12.76 48.48
CA PRO A 234 -0.35 -12.18 48.18
C PRO A 234 0.27 -12.55 46.86
N GLU A 235 1.30 -11.76 46.53
CA GLU A 235 2.31 -12.03 45.50
C GLU A 235 2.68 -13.52 45.36
N ARG A 236 2.51 -14.07 44.17
CA ARG A 236 3.30 -15.20 43.73
C ARG A 236 4.12 -14.83 42.50
N ALA A 237 5.39 -14.69 42.82
CA ALA A 237 6.58 -14.97 42.03
C ALA A 237 6.49 -14.81 40.51
N ALA A 238 7.36 -13.95 40.03
CA ALA A 238 7.92 -13.94 38.68
C ALA A 238 8.20 -15.40 38.24
N GLY A 239 7.52 -15.82 37.20
CA GLY A 239 7.69 -17.11 36.56
C GLY A 239 7.45 -16.97 35.07
N ASP A 240 8.53 -16.98 34.33
CA ASP A 240 8.63 -17.42 32.93
C ASP A 240 7.75 -16.76 31.88
N THR A 241 8.22 -15.64 31.36
CA THR A 241 7.77 -15.07 30.08
C THR A 241 8.35 -15.85 28.89
N THR A 242 8.23 -17.19 28.91
CA THR A 242 8.60 -18.07 27.78
C THR A 242 7.38 -18.78 27.25
N GLY A 243 6.50 -18.05 26.58
CA GLY A 243 5.29 -18.63 26.01
C GLY A 243 4.57 -17.78 24.99
N GLN A 244 5.25 -16.81 24.33
CA GLN A 244 4.67 -16.27 23.10
C GLN A 244 4.73 -17.39 22.05
N PRO A 245 3.58 -17.82 21.49
CA PRO A 245 3.60 -18.78 20.41
C PRO A 245 4.43 -18.18 19.30
N SER A 246 5.58 -18.76 19.00
CA SER A 246 6.45 -18.39 17.89
C SER A 246 5.76 -18.74 16.57
N GLY A 247 4.70 -17.99 16.24
CA GLY A 247 3.93 -18.14 15.01
C GLY A 247 4.85 -17.82 13.83
N GLY A 248 5.22 -18.85 13.05
CA GLY A 248 5.98 -18.69 11.82
C GLY A 248 5.09 -18.29 10.64
N TYR A 249 5.63 -18.20 9.43
CA TYR A 249 4.86 -18.01 8.19
C TYR A 249 3.74 -19.04 8.02
N ARG A 250 3.85 -20.21 8.63
CA ARG A 250 2.78 -21.23 8.65
C ARG A 250 1.48 -20.69 9.25
N THR A 251 1.56 -19.81 10.25
CA THR A 251 0.38 -19.15 10.84
C THR A 251 -0.28 -18.23 9.83
N VAL A 252 0.52 -17.42 9.10
CA VAL A 252 0.01 -16.53 8.04
C VAL A 252 -0.68 -17.33 6.93
N LEU A 253 -0.05 -18.43 6.48
CA LEU A 253 -0.59 -19.28 5.42
C LEU A 253 -1.83 -20.08 5.83
N LYS A 254 -2.13 -20.19 7.12
CA LYS A 254 -3.38 -20.78 7.64
C LYS A 254 -4.49 -19.74 7.80
N ASP A 255 -4.16 -18.45 7.83
CA ASP A 255 -5.15 -17.38 7.93
C ASP A 255 -5.83 -17.15 6.57
N THR A 256 -6.87 -17.92 6.33
CA THR A 256 -7.64 -17.88 5.08
C THR A 256 -8.27 -16.51 4.82
N ARG A 257 -8.59 -15.76 5.89
CA ARG A 257 -9.15 -14.41 5.78
C ARG A 257 -8.12 -13.45 5.22
N TYR A 258 -6.90 -13.48 5.74
CA TYR A 258 -5.80 -12.66 5.22
C TYR A 258 -5.40 -13.08 3.79
N LEU A 259 -5.37 -14.38 3.51
CA LEU A 259 -5.07 -14.88 2.16
C LEU A 259 -6.12 -14.46 1.12
N ARG A 260 -7.40 -14.30 1.50
CA ARG A 260 -8.43 -13.72 0.62
C ARG A 260 -8.11 -12.26 0.27
N LEU A 261 -7.64 -11.46 1.24
CA LEU A 261 -7.17 -10.10 0.96
C LEU A 261 -5.98 -10.10 -0.02
N VAL A 262 -4.99 -10.98 0.21
CA VAL A 262 -3.82 -11.14 -0.67
C VAL A 262 -4.25 -11.55 -2.08
N ALA A 263 -5.15 -12.51 -2.21
CA ALA A 263 -5.69 -12.95 -3.51
C ALA A 263 -6.49 -11.84 -4.21
N THR A 264 -7.30 -11.08 -3.49
CA THR A 264 -7.98 -9.89 -4.03
C THR A 264 -6.99 -8.86 -4.55
N ASN A 265 -5.88 -8.64 -3.82
CA ASN A 265 -4.86 -7.69 -4.22
C ASN A 265 -4.20 -8.04 -5.56
N ILE A 266 -4.12 -9.33 -5.92
CA ILE A 266 -3.58 -9.77 -7.22
C ILE A 266 -4.35 -9.12 -8.38
N SER A 267 -5.67 -9.00 -8.30
CA SER A 267 -6.48 -8.32 -9.33
C SER A 267 -6.04 -6.86 -9.52
N PHE A 268 -5.78 -6.13 -8.42
CA PHE A 268 -5.31 -4.74 -8.50
C PHE A 268 -3.85 -4.63 -8.98
N VAL A 269 -3.01 -5.61 -8.66
CA VAL A 269 -1.62 -5.66 -9.17
C VAL A 269 -1.60 -5.85 -10.68
N PHE A 270 -2.41 -6.77 -11.21
CA PHE A 270 -2.54 -6.94 -12.66
C PHE A 270 -3.11 -5.70 -13.33
N ALA A 271 -4.13 -5.07 -12.73
CA ALA A 271 -4.69 -3.81 -13.20
C ALA A 271 -3.63 -2.70 -13.29
N SER A 272 -2.74 -2.59 -12.31
CA SER A 272 -1.70 -1.55 -12.27
C SER A 272 -0.69 -1.62 -13.44
N THR A 273 -0.54 -2.79 -14.06
CA THR A 273 0.31 -2.99 -15.23
C THR A 273 -0.31 -2.52 -16.55
N VAL A 274 -1.61 -2.26 -16.59
CA VAL A 274 -2.31 -1.84 -17.80
C VAL A 274 -1.72 -0.57 -18.40
N ILE A 275 -1.58 0.50 -17.60
CA ILE A 275 -1.08 1.79 -18.07
C ILE A 275 0.38 1.70 -18.53
N THR A 276 1.19 0.92 -17.83
CA THR A 276 2.65 0.90 -18.05
C THR A 276 3.09 -0.07 -19.14
N VAL A 277 2.30 -1.12 -19.41
CA VAL A 277 2.70 -2.20 -20.33
C VAL A 277 1.70 -2.37 -21.46
N LEU A 278 0.42 -2.57 -21.15
CA LEU A 278 -0.57 -3.04 -22.10
C LEU A 278 -1.11 -1.91 -22.99
N LEU A 279 -1.38 -0.75 -22.39
CA LEU A 279 -2.13 0.33 -23.03
C LEU A 279 -1.43 0.89 -24.27
N ALA A 280 -0.11 1.05 -24.21
CA ALA A 280 0.66 1.61 -25.32
C ALA A 280 0.57 0.70 -26.58
N VAL A 281 0.82 -0.59 -26.40
CA VAL A 281 0.77 -1.58 -27.46
C VAL A 281 -0.66 -1.71 -27.99
N TYR A 282 -1.63 -1.83 -27.11
CA TYR A 282 -3.04 -1.95 -27.49
C TYR A 282 -3.56 -0.74 -28.27
N ALA A 283 -3.24 0.49 -27.83
CA ALA A 283 -3.69 1.70 -28.51
C ALA A 283 -3.10 1.84 -29.92
N VAL A 284 -1.80 1.54 -30.08
CA VAL A 284 -1.10 1.70 -31.35
C VAL A 284 -1.40 0.55 -32.31
N ASP A 285 -1.27 -0.68 -31.85
CA ASP A 285 -1.30 -1.86 -32.73
C ASP A 285 -2.72 -2.39 -32.99
N ASN A 286 -3.67 -2.12 -32.09
CA ASN A 286 -5.02 -2.68 -32.22
C ASN A 286 -6.12 -1.61 -32.45
N LEU A 287 -5.91 -0.36 -32.04
CA LEU A 287 -6.92 0.69 -32.17
C LEU A 287 -6.55 1.79 -33.16
N ASP A 288 -5.37 1.75 -33.77
CA ASP A 288 -4.85 2.78 -34.70
C ASP A 288 -4.82 4.20 -34.04
N VAL A 289 -4.63 4.25 -32.69
CA VAL A 289 -4.53 5.51 -31.97
C VAL A 289 -3.06 5.81 -31.67
N GLY A 290 -2.63 7.02 -31.96
CA GLY A 290 -1.23 7.43 -31.72
C GLY A 290 -0.79 7.26 -30.27
N ALA A 291 0.49 6.95 -30.05
CA ALA A 291 1.07 6.73 -28.70
C ALA A 291 0.93 7.92 -27.73
N TRP A 292 0.59 9.12 -28.21
CA TRP A 292 0.32 10.30 -27.40
C TRP A 292 -0.79 10.09 -26.37
N ILE A 293 -1.74 9.18 -26.65
CA ILE A 293 -2.87 8.88 -25.76
C ILE A 293 -2.41 8.33 -24.41
N VAL A 294 -1.29 7.58 -24.40
CA VAL A 294 -0.70 7.06 -23.16
C VAL A 294 -0.24 8.21 -22.26
N GLY A 295 0.38 9.24 -22.84
CA GLY A 295 0.76 10.44 -22.11
C GLY A 295 -0.46 11.16 -21.50
N VAL A 296 -1.53 11.30 -22.27
CA VAL A 296 -2.82 11.86 -21.79
C VAL A 296 -3.34 11.05 -20.61
N PHE A 297 -3.30 9.73 -20.68
CA PHE A 297 -3.79 8.86 -19.61
C PHE A 297 -2.96 8.95 -18.33
N VAL A 298 -1.64 8.98 -18.45
CA VAL A 298 -0.76 9.17 -17.30
C VAL A 298 -1.05 10.50 -16.61
N VAL A 299 -1.20 11.58 -17.38
CA VAL A 299 -1.54 12.90 -16.83
C VAL A 299 -2.94 12.91 -16.22
N LEU A 300 -3.94 12.37 -16.91
CA LEU A 300 -5.32 12.29 -16.42
C LEU A 300 -5.40 11.49 -15.11
N ASN A 301 -4.77 10.32 -15.07
CA ASN A 301 -4.67 9.50 -13.85
C ASN A 301 -4.02 10.29 -12.71
N ALA A 302 -2.85 10.87 -12.93
CA ALA A 302 -2.14 11.62 -11.90
C ALA A 302 -2.97 12.81 -11.36
N VAL A 303 -3.62 13.57 -12.23
CA VAL A 303 -4.48 14.70 -11.86
C VAL A 303 -5.71 14.21 -11.08
N MET A 304 -6.40 13.18 -11.58
CA MET A 304 -7.57 12.63 -10.90
C MET A 304 -7.19 12.10 -9.51
N VAL A 305 -6.12 11.33 -9.38
CA VAL A 305 -5.66 10.82 -8.08
C VAL A 305 -5.27 11.98 -7.17
N ALA A 306 -4.51 12.97 -7.64
CA ALA A 306 -4.10 14.11 -6.82
C ALA A 306 -5.30 14.91 -6.28
N LEU A 307 -6.31 15.14 -7.10
CA LEU A 307 -7.47 15.97 -6.73
C LEU A 307 -8.56 15.18 -5.99
N LEU A 308 -8.83 13.94 -6.41
CA LEU A 308 -10.00 13.19 -5.92
C LEU A 308 -9.66 12.25 -4.76
N GLN A 309 -8.39 11.85 -4.58
CA GLN A 309 -8.02 10.86 -3.56
C GLN A 309 -8.39 11.30 -2.14
N THR A 310 -8.14 12.56 -1.79
CA THR A 310 -8.47 13.08 -0.45
C THR A 310 -9.97 13.21 -0.22
N LEU A 311 -10.71 13.64 -1.25
CA LEU A 311 -12.17 13.72 -1.22
C LEU A 311 -12.82 12.33 -1.12
N ALA A 312 -12.32 11.37 -1.92
CA ALA A 312 -12.77 9.99 -1.89
C ALA A 312 -12.50 9.34 -0.53
N SER A 313 -11.37 9.64 0.12
CA SER A 313 -11.02 9.09 1.43
C SER A 313 -12.07 9.41 2.51
N ARG A 314 -12.68 10.59 2.49
CA ARG A 314 -13.81 10.93 3.39
C ARG A 314 -15.04 10.07 3.13
N TRP A 315 -15.35 9.82 1.86
CA TRP A 315 -16.47 8.98 1.46
C TRP A 315 -16.21 7.50 1.85
N ILE A 316 -14.95 7.05 1.74
CA ILE A 316 -14.49 5.71 2.10
C ILE A 316 -14.62 5.49 3.62
N GLU A 317 -14.19 6.45 4.45
CA GLU A 317 -14.28 6.36 5.91
C GLU A 317 -15.70 6.12 6.45
N ALA A 318 -16.71 6.65 5.76
CA ALA A 318 -18.10 6.49 6.15
C ALA A 318 -18.70 5.11 5.77
N ARG A 319 -17.92 4.22 5.15
CA ARG A 319 -18.39 2.95 4.60
C ARG A 319 -17.53 1.77 5.03
N SER A 320 -18.10 0.57 4.96
CA SER A 320 -17.32 -0.63 5.24
C SER A 320 -16.23 -0.82 4.18
N PRO A 321 -15.00 -1.20 4.56
CA PRO A 321 -13.91 -1.48 3.63
C PRO A 321 -14.30 -2.51 2.57
N VAL A 322 -15.12 -3.50 2.93
CA VAL A 322 -15.63 -4.53 2.02
C VAL A 322 -16.51 -3.93 0.92
N THR A 323 -17.46 -3.06 1.28
CA THR A 323 -18.31 -2.39 0.29
C THR A 323 -17.48 -1.56 -0.69
N VAL A 324 -16.48 -0.82 -0.19
CA VAL A 324 -15.61 0.00 -1.02
C VAL A 324 -14.77 -0.85 -1.98
N LEU A 325 -14.21 -1.97 -1.49
CA LEU A 325 -13.43 -2.89 -2.33
C LEU A 325 -14.29 -3.59 -3.40
N VAL A 326 -15.53 -3.97 -3.06
CA VAL A 326 -16.47 -4.52 -4.06
C VAL A 326 -16.74 -3.50 -5.16
N LEU A 327 -17.02 -2.25 -4.79
CA LEU A 327 -17.21 -1.18 -5.77
C LEU A 327 -15.96 -0.96 -6.62
N ALA A 328 -14.78 -0.95 -6.02
CA ALA A 328 -13.52 -0.83 -6.74
C ALA A 328 -13.33 -1.95 -7.78
N LEU A 329 -13.61 -3.20 -7.41
CA LEU A 329 -13.54 -4.34 -8.32
C LEU A 329 -14.56 -4.25 -9.46
N LEU A 330 -15.78 -3.78 -9.18
CA LEU A 330 -16.81 -3.58 -10.21
C LEU A 330 -16.44 -2.45 -11.18
N PHE A 331 -15.91 -1.32 -10.69
CA PHE A 331 -15.40 -0.26 -11.54
C PHE A 331 -14.21 -0.73 -12.39
N ASN A 332 -13.33 -1.55 -11.81
CA ASN A 332 -12.19 -2.14 -12.51
C ASN A 332 -12.67 -3.09 -13.62
N ALA A 333 -13.61 -3.98 -13.31
CA ALA A 333 -14.22 -4.88 -14.31
C ALA A 333 -14.91 -4.09 -15.43
N ALA A 334 -15.69 -3.05 -15.07
CA ALA A 334 -16.35 -2.19 -16.06
C ALA A 334 -15.34 -1.47 -16.96
N ALA A 335 -14.24 -0.97 -16.41
CA ALA A 335 -13.17 -0.37 -17.19
C ALA A 335 -12.61 -1.36 -18.22
N PHE A 336 -12.33 -2.60 -17.83
CA PHE A 336 -11.78 -3.61 -18.72
C PHE A 336 -12.80 -4.09 -19.75
N VAL A 337 -14.08 -4.18 -19.42
CA VAL A 337 -15.13 -4.43 -20.41
C VAL A 337 -15.16 -3.31 -21.44
N VAL A 338 -15.11 -2.03 -21.02
CA VAL A 338 -15.05 -0.91 -21.96
C VAL A 338 -13.79 -1.01 -22.85
N PHE A 339 -12.60 -1.25 -22.28
CA PHE A 339 -11.38 -1.45 -23.08
C PHE A 339 -11.58 -2.57 -24.12
N GLY A 340 -12.15 -3.70 -23.75
CA GLY A 340 -12.39 -4.83 -24.66
C GLY A 340 -13.40 -4.51 -25.78
N THR A 341 -14.41 -3.67 -25.51
CA THR A 341 -15.42 -3.28 -26.49
C THR A 341 -14.92 -2.25 -27.51
N LEU A 342 -13.79 -1.57 -27.24
CA LEU A 342 -13.21 -0.59 -28.19
C LEU A 342 -12.88 -1.19 -29.56
N LEU A 343 -12.58 -2.48 -29.60
CA LEU A 343 -12.26 -3.22 -30.85
C LEU A 343 -13.41 -3.25 -31.86
N VAL A 344 -14.64 -3.09 -31.40
CA VAL A 344 -15.84 -3.13 -32.25
C VAL A 344 -16.50 -1.76 -32.42
N LEU A 345 -15.93 -0.72 -31.80
CA LEU A 345 -16.45 0.64 -31.92
C LEU A 345 -15.96 1.32 -33.21
N PRO A 346 -16.76 2.21 -33.78
CA PRO A 346 -16.30 3.03 -34.90
C PRO A 346 -15.20 4.01 -34.40
N GLY A 347 -14.21 4.32 -35.27
CA GLY A 347 -13.00 5.07 -34.90
C GLY A 347 -13.27 6.40 -34.19
N TRP A 348 -14.36 7.10 -34.52
CA TRP A 348 -14.74 8.35 -33.83
C TRP A 348 -15.12 8.13 -32.35
N ALA A 349 -15.60 6.93 -31.97
CA ALA A 349 -16.00 6.61 -30.60
C ALA A 349 -14.84 6.02 -29.77
N VAL A 350 -13.75 5.57 -30.40
CA VAL A 350 -12.62 4.91 -29.71
C VAL A 350 -11.98 5.82 -28.68
N ILE A 351 -11.69 7.08 -29.03
CA ILE A 351 -11.04 8.02 -28.10
C ILE A 351 -11.95 8.31 -26.89
N ALA A 352 -13.25 8.52 -27.13
CA ALA A 352 -14.21 8.74 -26.03
C ALA A 352 -14.30 7.50 -25.13
N GLY A 353 -14.36 6.31 -25.72
CA GLY A 353 -14.36 5.03 -24.99
C GLY A 353 -13.07 4.81 -24.18
N LEU A 354 -11.91 5.13 -24.75
CA LEU A 354 -10.63 5.10 -24.05
C LEU A 354 -10.63 6.02 -22.81
N LEU A 355 -11.13 7.25 -22.95
CA LEU A 355 -11.23 8.19 -21.83
C LEU A 355 -12.20 7.69 -20.75
N ILE A 356 -13.35 7.13 -21.15
CA ILE A 356 -14.31 6.52 -20.20
C ILE A 356 -13.67 5.37 -19.44
N ALA A 357 -13.02 4.44 -20.16
CA ALA A 357 -12.31 3.31 -19.55
C ALA A 357 -11.26 3.78 -18.56
N MET A 358 -10.50 4.82 -18.91
CA MET A 358 -9.48 5.39 -18.05
C MET A 358 -10.05 6.05 -16.79
N VAL A 359 -11.16 6.77 -16.91
CA VAL A 359 -11.85 7.36 -15.75
C VAL A 359 -12.34 6.25 -14.82
N LEU A 360 -13.00 5.21 -15.34
CA LEU A 360 -13.47 4.07 -14.54
C LEU A 360 -12.30 3.36 -13.84
N TYR A 361 -11.20 3.12 -14.55
CA TYR A 361 -9.97 2.54 -14.00
C TYR A 361 -9.40 3.39 -12.87
N THR A 362 -9.29 4.70 -13.06
CA THR A 362 -8.75 5.62 -12.04
C THR A 362 -9.66 5.69 -10.82
N VAL A 363 -10.98 5.67 -11.01
CA VAL A 363 -11.93 5.59 -9.89
C VAL A 363 -11.72 4.29 -9.10
N ALA A 364 -11.57 3.14 -9.79
CA ALA A 364 -11.27 1.87 -9.15
C ALA A 364 -9.96 1.92 -8.34
N GLU A 365 -8.93 2.54 -8.88
CA GLU A 365 -7.63 2.75 -8.22
C GLU A 365 -7.76 3.61 -6.96
N ILE A 366 -8.49 4.74 -7.05
CA ILE A 366 -8.74 5.66 -5.92
C ILE A 366 -9.50 4.95 -4.80
N LEU A 367 -10.50 4.14 -5.14
CA LEU A 367 -11.32 3.43 -4.17
C LEU A 367 -10.57 2.25 -3.52
N SER A 368 -9.75 1.51 -4.27
CA SER A 368 -9.08 0.30 -3.76
C SER A 368 -7.91 0.60 -2.83
N SER A 369 -7.15 1.66 -3.10
CA SER A 369 -5.85 1.89 -2.49
C SER A 369 -5.89 2.12 -0.97
N PRO A 370 -6.75 3.00 -0.38
CA PRO A 370 -6.80 3.19 1.06
C PRO A 370 -7.21 1.91 1.82
N PRO A 371 -8.34 1.24 1.47
CA PRO A 371 -8.78 0.09 2.25
C PRO A 371 -7.86 -1.13 2.11
N THR A 372 -7.23 -1.38 0.95
CA THR A 372 -6.27 -2.48 0.83
C THR A 372 -5.04 -2.25 1.68
N SER A 373 -4.50 -1.02 1.69
CA SER A 373 -3.35 -0.65 2.51
C SER A 373 -3.68 -0.72 4.00
N GLU A 374 -4.83 -0.22 4.42
CA GLU A 374 -5.29 -0.27 5.80
C GLU A 374 -5.53 -1.70 6.28
N LEU A 375 -6.30 -2.49 5.53
CA LEU A 375 -6.62 -3.88 5.87
C LEU A 375 -5.36 -4.75 5.94
N SER A 376 -4.37 -4.52 5.07
CA SER A 376 -3.12 -5.27 5.10
C SER A 376 -2.38 -5.15 6.45
N VAL A 377 -2.54 -4.02 7.14
CA VAL A 377 -1.92 -3.76 8.45
C VAL A 377 -2.83 -4.14 9.61
N VAL A 378 -4.12 -3.75 9.54
CA VAL A 378 -5.06 -3.92 10.66
C VAL A 378 -5.46 -5.38 10.87
N MET A 379 -5.55 -6.18 9.80
CA MET A 379 -5.84 -7.61 9.91
C MET A 379 -4.66 -8.43 10.45
N ALA A 380 -3.45 -7.88 10.43
CA ALA A 380 -2.26 -8.57 10.90
C ALA A 380 -2.09 -8.42 12.42
N PRO A 381 -1.92 -9.52 13.18
CA PRO A 381 -1.57 -9.48 14.60
C PRO A 381 -0.28 -8.69 14.81
N GLU A 382 -0.20 -7.88 15.88
CA GLU A 382 0.93 -6.95 16.11
C GLU A 382 2.29 -7.65 16.09
N HIS A 383 2.39 -8.79 16.78
CA HIS A 383 3.63 -9.56 16.90
C HIS A 383 4.06 -10.33 15.62
N LEU A 384 3.17 -10.41 14.61
CA LEU A 384 3.42 -11.07 13.31
C LEU A 384 3.21 -10.12 12.13
N ARG A 385 2.98 -8.83 12.38
CA ARG A 385 2.58 -7.84 11.35
C ARG A 385 3.54 -7.81 10.17
N GLY A 386 4.83 -7.87 10.42
CA GLY A 386 5.84 -7.88 9.35
C GLY A 386 5.76 -9.13 8.47
N ARG A 387 5.49 -10.31 9.06
CA ARG A 387 5.33 -11.56 8.29
C ARG A 387 4.07 -11.54 7.42
N TYR A 388 2.96 -11.00 7.94
CA TYR A 388 1.73 -10.78 7.18
C TYR A 388 1.98 -9.84 6.00
N LEU A 389 2.63 -8.70 6.25
CA LEU A 389 3.00 -7.75 5.21
C LEU A 389 4.00 -8.32 4.20
N GLY A 390 4.89 -9.23 4.63
CA GLY A 390 5.77 -9.97 3.74
C GLY A 390 4.99 -10.81 2.73
N VAL A 391 3.97 -11.54 3.18
CA VAL A 391 3.07 -12.32 2.29
C VAL A 391 2.24 -11.39 1.39
N TYR A 392 1.75 -10.26 1.92
CA TYR A 392 1.05 -9.26 1.11
C TYR A 392 1.96 -8.67 0.02
N GLN A 393 3.21 -8.33 0.37
CA GLN A 393 4.18 -7.80 -0.59
C GLN A 393 4.56 -8.81 -1.68
N LEU A 394 4.54 -10.12 -1.38
CA LEU A 394 4.73 -11.15 -2.41
C LEU A 394 3.69 -11.08 -3.52
N SER A 395 2.44 -10.70 -3.25
CA SER A 395 1.43 -10.51 -4.30
C SER A 395 1.83 -9.41 -5.29
N TRP A 396 2.43 -8.31 -4.78
CA TRP A 396 2.98 -7.24 -5.61
C TRP A 396 4.21 -7.70 -6.41
N SER A 397 5.14 -8.40 -5.75
CA SER A 397 6.38 -8.85 -6.38
C SER A 397 6.13 -9.91 -7.47
N ILE A 398 5.34 -10.92 -7.16
CA ILE A 398 4.99 -12.00 -8.10
C ILE A 398 4.08 -11.46 -9.21
N GLY A 399 3.03 -10.72 -8.83
CA GLY A 399 2.11 -10.13 -9.80
C GLY A 399 2.83 -9.18 -10.76
N GLY A 400 3.70 -8.29 -10.24
CA GLY A 400 4.49 -7.38 -11.05
C GLY A 400 5.49 -8.08 -11.98
N ALA A 401 6.01 -9.26 -11.59
CA ALA A 401 6.88 -10.06 -12.46
C ALA A 401 6.11 -10.85 -13.53
N VAL A 402 4.93 -11.37 -13.20
CA VAL A 402 4.13 -12.24 -14.07
C VAL A 402 3.22 -11.44 -14.99
N ALA A 403 2.62 -10.35 -14.52
CA ALA A 403 1.59 -9.61 -15.24
C ALA A 403 2.06 -9.09 -16.62
N PRO A 404 3.26 -8.49 -16.78
CA PRO A 404 3.71 -8.05 -18.10
C PRO A 404 3.76 -9.19 -19.12
N ALA A 405 4.40 -10.30 -18.75
CA ALA A 405 4.55 -11.44 -19.64
C ALA A 405 3.20 -12.11 -19.99
N LEU A 406 2.33 -12.28 -18.98
CA LEU A 406 1.03 -12.89 -19.21
C LEU A 406 0.11 -12.00 -20.07
N LEU A 407 0.06 -10.69 -19.75
CA LEU A 407 -0.82 -9.77 -20.48
C LEU A 407 -0.37 -9.56 -21.93
N THR A 408 0.94 -9.51 -22.19
CA THR A 408 1.45 -9.45 -23.58
C THR A 408 1.20 -10.73 -24.34
N ALA A 409 1.41 -11.91 -23.73
CA ALA A 409 1.09 -13.18 -24.36
C ALA A 409 -0.41 -13.34 -24.67
N LEU A 410 -1.28 -12.85 -23.77
CA LEU A 410 -2.73 -12.81 -24.03
C LEU A 410 -3.05 -11.86 -25.19
N LEU A 411 -2.38 -10.71 -25.29
CA LEU A 411 -2.58 -9.75 -26.37
C LEU A 411 -2.16 -10.32 -27.74
N GLU A 412 -1.05 -11.06 -27.78
CA GLU A 412 -0.60 -11.78 -28.98
C GLU A 412 -1.60 -12.87 -29.41
N GLY A 413 -2.24 -13.54 -28.44
CA GLY A 413 -3.28 -14.55 -28.70
C GLY A 413 -4.60 -13.95 -29.17
N GLY A 414 -4.85 -12.67 -28.92
CA GLY A 414 -6.04 -11.93 -29.34
C GLY A 414 -6.26 -10.65 -28.59
N ALA A 415 -6.55 -9.57 -29.30
CA ALA A 415 -6.65 -8.21 -28.76
C ALA A 415 -7.67 -8.04 -27.61
N ALA A 416 -8.70 -8.89 -27.55
CA ALA A 416 -9.71 -8.88 -26.48
C ALA A 416 -9.29 -9.69 -25.24
N LEU A 417 -8.40 -10.68 -25.37
CA LEU A 417 -8.09 -11.65 -24.32
C LEU A 417 -7.57 -11.03 -23.02
N PRO A 418 -6.62 -10.06 -23.02
CA PRO A 418 -6.17 -9.46 -21.76
C PRO A 418 -7.30 -8.73 -21.03
N TRP A 419 -8.21 -8.09 -21.74
CA TRP A 419 -9.34 -7.37 -21.15
C TRP A 419 -10.37 -8.32 -20.54
N VAL A 420 -10.69 -9.41 -21.24
CA VAL A 420 -11.55 -10.48 -20.71
C VAL A 420 -10.94 -11.10 -19.46
N PHE A 421 -9.65 -11.40 -19.47
CA PHE A 421 -8.92 -11.93 -18.32
C PHE A 421 -8.96 -10.95 -17.13
N LEU A 422 -8.64 -9.67 -17.34
CA LEU A 422 -8.63 -8.65 -16.28
C LEU A 422 -10.03 -8.40 -15.70
N ALA A 423 -11.05 -8.38 -16.55
CA ALA A 423 -12.46 -8.27 -16.10
C ALA A 423 -12.85 -9.50 -15.28
N ALA A 424 -12.50 -10.70 -15.75
CA ALA A 424 -12.81 -11.95 -15.06
C ALA A 424 -12.16 -12.03 -13.67
N ILE A 425 -10.85 -11.74 -13.55
CA ILE A 425 -10.19 -11.77 -12.23
C ILE A 425 -10.74 -10.71 -11.27
N SER A 426 -11.19 -9.55 -11.80
CA SER A 426 -11.84 -8.52 -10.98
C SER A 426 -13.18 -9.00 -10.45
N VAL A 427 -14.01 -9.64 -11.28
CA VAL A 427 -15.30 -10.20 -10.86
C VAL A 427 -15.11 -11.39 -9.90
N LEU A 428 -14.16 -12.28 -10.19
CA LEU A 428 -13.84 -13.44 -9.34
C LEU A 428 -13.27 -13.04 -7.96
N ALA A 429 -12.69 -11.85 -7.84
CA ALA A 429 -12.23 -11.32 -6.57
C ALA A 429 -13.39 -10.82 -5.66
N VAL A 430 -14.58 -10.52 -6.22
CA VAL A 430 -15.71 -10.00 -5.43
C VAL A 430 -16.13 -10.97 -4.30
N PRO A 431 -16.37 -12.27 -4.53
CA PRO A 431 -16.71 -13.19 -3.44
C PRO A 431 -15.59 -13.35 -2.40
N LEU A 432 -14.33 -13.17 -2.77
CA LEU A 432 -13.21 -13.18 -1.81
C LEU A 432 -13.32 -12.01 -0.85
N VAL A 433 -13.64 -10.81 -1.37
CA VAL A 433 -13.83 -9.59 -0.57
C VAL A 433 -15.04 -9.72 0.35
N ILE A 434 -16.19 -10.19 -0.16
CA ILE A 434 -17.38 -10.42 0.66
C ILE A 434 -17.08 -11.41 1.79
N GLY A 435 -16.23 -12.39 1.54
CA GLY A 435 -15.78 -13.34 2.55
C GLY A 435 -14.91 -12.76 3.67
N LEU A 436 -14.43 -11.49 3.55
CA LEU A 436 -13.68 -10.81 4.60
C LEU A 436 -14.59 -10.37 5.77
N ASP A 437 -15.87 -10.11 5.53
CA ASP A 437 -16.84 -9.70 6.57
C ASP A 437 -17.34 -10.88 7.43
N ARG A 438 -17.25 -12.09 6.92
CA ARG A 438 -17.69 -13.28 7.68
C ARG A 438 -16.73 -13.50 8.85
N ARG A 439 -17.13 -13.09 10.07
CA ARG A 439 -16.48 -13.54 11.30
C ARG A 439 -16.52 -15.06 11.29
N PRO A 440 -15.43 -15.78 11.61
CA PRO A 440 -15.55 -17.19 11.90
C PRO A 440 -16.61 -17.28 12.99
N ALA A 441 -17.61 -18.15 12.80
CA ALA A 441 -18.55 -18.49 13.86
C ALA A 441 -17.66 -18.92 15.04
N VAL A 442 -17.64 -18.12 16.09
CA VAL A 442 -17.12 -18.56 17.37
C VAL A 442 -18.07 -19.70 17.72
N THR A 443 -17.63 -20.91 17.53
CA THR A 443 -18.22 -22.05 18.17
C THR A 443 -18.08 -21.78 19.67
N SER A 444 -19.09 -21.12 20.24
CA SER A 444 -19.32 -21.18 21.67
C SER A 444 -19.58 -22.65 21.98
N GLU A 445 -18.52 -23.37 22.30
CA GLU A 445 -18.63 -24.55 23.10
C GLU A 445 -19.18 -24.06 24.45
N VAL A 446 -20.50 -23.94 24.51
CA VAL A 446 -21.22 -23.89 25.77
C VAL A 446 -20.95 -25.25 26.40
N ALA A 447 -20.00 -25.28 27.32
CA ALA A 447 -19.86 -26.42 28.22
C ALA A 447 -21.26 -26.69 28.82
N PRO A 448 -21.75 -27.92 28.77
CA PRO A 448 -23.02 -28.27 29.39
C PRO A 448 -22.96 -27.86 30.86
N ALA A 449 -23.94 -27.06 31.29
CA ALA A 449 -24.10 -26.70 32.69
C ALA A 449 -24.12 -28.00 33.50
N GLY A 450 -23.01 -28.23 34.23
CA GLY A 450 -22.95 -29.29 35.19
C GLY A 450 -24.06 -29.11 36.24
N ASP A 451 -24.79 -30.18 36.53
CA ASP A 451 -25.82 -30.26 37.53
C ASP A 451 -25.40 -29.53 38.82
N VAL A 452 -26.09 -28.46 39.12
CA VAL A 452 -26.02 -27.80 40.43
C VAL A 452 -26.81 -28.70 41.39
N ALA A 453 -26.11 -29.41 42.27
CA ALA A 453 -26.72 -30.16 43.36
C ALA A 453 -27.57 -29.21 44.24
N PRO A 454 -28.73 -29.66 44.76
CA PRO A 454 -29.59 -28.84 45.57
C PRO A 454 -28.91 -28.49 46.91
N VAL A 455 -28.96 -27.19 47.25
CA VAL A 455 -28.49 -26.66 48.54
C VAL A 455 -29.45 -27.19 49.60
N GLU A 456 -28.96 -28.03 50.54
CA GLU A 456 -29.63 -28.34 51.77
C GLU A 456 -29.93 -27.09 52.61
N GLN A 457 -31.22 -26.89 52.90
CA GLN A 457 -31.69 -25.91 53.88
C GLN A 457 -31.24 -26.37 55.29
N PHE A 458 -30.35 -25.61 55.88
CA PHE A 458 -30.09 -25.69 57.32
C PHE A 458 -31.14 -24.90 58.07
N ASP A 459 -32.13 -25.63 58.66
CA ASP A 459 -32.96 -25.09 59.75
C ASP A 459 -32.10 -24.95 60.99
N GLY A 460 -31.97 -23.73 61.49
CA GLY A 460 -31.31 -23.38 62.72
C GLY A 460 -32.29 -22.72 63.69
N ASP A 461 -32.76 -23.45 64.67
CA ASP A 461 -33.59 -22.95 65.75
C ASP A 461 -32.92 -21.87 66.58
N PRO A 462 -33.70 -20.91 67.19
CA PRO A 462 -33.18 -19.90 68.08
C PRO A 462 -33.19 -20.39 69.51
N VAL A 463 -32.05 -20.30 70.19
CA VAL A 463 -32.00 -20.45 71.65
C VAL A 463 -31.12 -19.37 72.26
N GLY A 464 -31.74 -18.60 73.24
CA GLY A 464 -31.13 -17.93 74.35
C GLY A 464 -30.67 -16.52 74.19
#